data_7dfe1e82a34ede499d89e0bff89220b0
#
_entry.id   7dfe1e82a34ede499d89e0bff89220b0
#
_cell.length_a   1.000
_cell.length_b   1.000
_cell.length_c   1.000
_cell.angle_alpha   90.00
_cell.angle_beta   90.00
_cell.angle_gamma   90.00
#
_symmetry.space_group_name_H-M   'P 1'
#
loop_
_entity.id
_entity.type
_entity.pdbx_description
1 polymer ?
#
loop_
_entity_poly.entity_id
_entity_poly.type
_entity_poly.pdbx_seq_one_letter_code
_entity_poly.pdbx_strand_id
1 'polypeptide(L)'
;MLYSELGLEEGMRKDERVAILVGPNGAGKSRFLFDLAQRNRHYRKVAIISNTAYDRFSGLRGVERISAGKGFNSPISIIKRCVQMTFAEMDSRFYQIGSVLEYCHYRPQFGFRVKPGKRGDRKRSTVYYENDVYRNLVDNIERGAFSDIFWIDAASSGTRFSYRADDVQALLSFERDLRRDRVVRGIDVYLERDVDGRTIELHRASSGELSLMSSMIFLVANVIDDGVVIVDEPENSLHPNWQREYIDTVLTTLRYRDA
;
A
#
# COMPACT_ATOMS: atom_id res chain seq x y z
N MET A 1 -16.81 17.45 24.70
CA MET A 1 -18.15 17.11 24.29
C MET A 1 -18.19 16.23 23.06
N LEU A 2 -17.70 16.65 21.91
CA LEU A 2 -17.81 15.89 20.64
C LEU A 2 -17.17 14.49 20.66
N TYR A 3 -16.10 14.27 21.42
CA TYR A 3 -15.41 12.97 21.48
C TYR A 3 -16.19 11.92 22.29
N SER A 4 -16.87 12.33 23.37
CA SER A 4 -17.73 11.45 24.16
C SER A 4 -18.99 11.05 23.38
N GLU A 5 -19.56 11.97 22.60
CA GLU A 5 -20.73 11.71 21.76
C GLU A 5 -20.42 10.73 20.62
N LEU A 6 -19.19 10.72 20.10
CA LEU A 6 -18.74 9.78 19.08
C LEU A 6 -18.27 8.44 19.69
N GLY A 7 -18.24 8.33 21.02
CA GLY A 7 -17.75 7.12 21.69
C GLY A 7 -16.29 6.79 21.42
N LEU A 8 -15.48 7.80 21.11
CA LEU A 8 -14.05 7.71 20.82
C LEU A 8 -13.19 7.95 22.06
N GLU A 9 -13.74 7.71 23.26
CA GLU A 9 -13.04 7.86 24.53
C GLU A 9 -11.97 6.79 24.71
N GLU A 10 -10.89 7.18 25.41
CA GLU A 10 -9.77 6.32 25.71
C GLU A 10 -10.20 5.05 26.47
N GLY A 11 -9.76 3.90 26.01
CA GLY A 11 -9.68 2.68 26.82
C GLY A 11 -10.86 1.70 26.76
N MET A 12 -11.87 1.89 25.94
CA MET A 12 -12.98 0.93 25.86
C MET A 12 -13.37 0.55 24.42
N ARG A 13 -13.19 -0.71 24.12
CA ARG A 13 -14.08 -1.68 23.43
C ARG A 13 -13.47 -2.42 22.26
N LYS A 14 -13.81 -3.71 22.23
CA LYS A 14 -13.58 -4.68 21.17
C LYS A 14 -14.48 -4.48 19.92
N ASP A 15 -15.35 -3.46 19.89
CA ASP A 15 -16.30 -3.28 18.80
C ASP A 15 -15.78 -2.26 17.78
N GLU A 16 -15.83 -2.60 16.50
CA GLU A 16 -15.55 -1.68 15.41
C GLU A 16 -16.53 -0.48 15.46
N ARG A 17 -16.01 0.73 15.40
CA ARG A 17 -16.81 1.95 15.37
C ARG A 17 -16.49 2.77 14.15
N VAL A 18 -17.52 3.15 13.43
CA VAL A 18 -17.44 4.06 12.28
C VAL A 18 -18.10 5.38 12.64
N ALA A 19 -17.34 6.49 12.50
CA ALA A 19 -17.88 7.83 12.65
C ALA A 19 -17.72 8.59 11.33
N ILE A 20 -18.80 9.15 10.82
CA ILE A 20 -18.84 9.93 9.59
C ILE A 20 -19.07 11.40 9.93
N LEU A 21 -18.09 12.25 9.56
CA LEU A 21 -18.18 13.70 9.73
C LEU A 21 -18.74 14.34 8.47
N VAL A 22 -19.91 14.93 8.56
CA VAL A 22 -20.57 15.64 7.47
C VAL A 22 -20.64 17.13 7.78
N GLY A 23 -20.43 17.97 6.78
CA GLY A 23 -20.53 19.42 6.93
C GLY A 23 -19.94 20.18 5.74
N PRO A 24 -20.25 21.47 5.58
CA PRO A 24 -19.76 22.29 4.47
C PRO A 24 -18.23 22.45 4.51
N ASN A 25 -17.66 22.87 3.38
CA ASN A 25 -16.24 23.22 3.32
C ASN A 25 -15.94 24.34 4.32
N GLY A 26 -14.81 24.21 5.04
CA GLY A 26 -14.44 25.17 6.08
C GLY A 26 -15.03 24.89 7.49
N ALA A 27 -15.94 23.93 7.66
CA ALA A 27 -16.53 23.58 8.96
C ALA A 27 -15.54 22.99 9.98
N GLY A 28 -14.29 22.76 9.59
CA GLY A 28 -13.26 22.26 10.50
C GLY A 28 -13.11 20.73 10.55
N LYS A 29 -13.73 19.97 9.63
CA LYS A 29 -13.66 18.50 9.56
C LYS A 29 -12.22 17.98 9.64
N SER A 30 -11.35 18.42 8.74
CA SER A 30 -9.93 17.98 8.69
C SER A 30 -9.14 18.41 9.93
N ARG A 31 -9.51 19.53 10.57
CA ARG A 31 -8.88 19.93 11.84
C ARG A 31 -9.28 18.99 12.96
N PHE A 32 -10.55 18.65 13.05
CA PHE A 32 -11.04 17.67 14.02
C PHE A 32 -10.34 16.30 13.84
N LEU A 33 -10.23 15.83 12.59
CA LEU A 33 -9.51 14.58 12.26
C LEU A 33 -8.03 14.67 12.66
N PHE A 34 -7.39 15.81 12.46
CA PHE A 34 -6.02 16.04 12.90
C PHE A 34 -5.87 15.94 14.43
N ASP A 35 -6.75 16.61 15.18
CA ASP A 35 -6.74 16.57 16.65
C ASP A 35 -7.01 15.15 17.17
N LEU A 36 -7.90 14.39 16.50
CA LEU A 36 -8.16 12.98 16.79
C LEU A 36 -6.91 12.13 16.57
N ALA A 37 -6.24 12.28 15.42
CA ALA A 37 -4.99 11.59 15.12
C ALA A 37 -3.91 11.90 16.15
N GLN A 38 -3.75 13.19 16.50
CA GLN A 38 -2.74 13.65 17.44
C GLN A 38 -2.93 13.05 18.85
N ARG A 39 -4.15 12.87 19.30
CA ARG A 39 -4.45 12.26 20.60
C ARG A 39 -4.20 10.76 20.59
N ASN A 40 -4.69 10.05 19.55
CA ASN A 40 -4.64 8.60 19.51
C ASN A 40 -3.23 8.03 19.23
N ARG A 41 -2.36 8.76 18.53
CA ARG A 41 -1.02 8.27 18.12
C ARG A 41 -0.10 7.82 19.27
N HIS A 42 -0.38 8.23 20.50
CA HIS A 42 0.41 7.86 21.67
C HIS A 42 -0.03 6.53 22.29
N TYR A 43 -1.25 6.09 21.98
CA TYR A 43 -1.88 4.92 22.60
C TYR A 43 -2.20 3.82 21.60
N ARG A 44 -2.42 4.21 20.33
CA ARG A 44 -2.87 3.31 19.27
C ARG A 44 -2.09 3.54 17.98
N LYS A 45 -2.02 2.52 17.14
CA LYS A 45 -1.52 2.71 15.77
C LYS A 45 -2.56 3.50 14.97
N VAL A 46 -2.13 4.58 14.35
CA VAL A 46 -3.00 5.46 13.55
C VAL A 46 -2.60 5.37 12.09
N ALA A 47 -3.57 5.01 11.24
CA ALA A 47 -3.43 5.01 9.80
C ALA A 47 -4.25 6.14 9.18
N ILE A 48 -3.65 6.98 8.34
CA ILE A 48 -4.28 8.17 7.78
C ILE A 48 -4.25 8.09 6.25
N ILE A 49 -5.42 8.29 5.64
CA ILE A 49 -5.58 8.52 4.21
C ILE A 49 -6.04 9.96 4.03
N SER A 50 -5.25 10.78 3.35
CA SER A 50 -5.59 12.19 3.05
C SER A 50 -5.64 12.39 1.54
N ASN A 51 -6.83 12.50 0.99
CA ASN A 51 -7.06 12.72 -0.45
C ASN A 51 -7.12 14.20 -0.80
N THR A 52 -6.61 15.08 0.07
CA THR A 52 -6.57 16.52 -0.13
C THR A 52 -5.26 16.99 -0.73
N ALA A 53 -5.31 18.06 -1.54
CA ALA A 53 -4.10 18.70 -2.06
C ALA A 53 -3.25 19.34 -0.95
N TYR A 54 -3.88 19.74 0.17
CA TYR A 54 -3.25 20.31 1.35
C TYR A 54 -3.31 19.32 2.51
N ASP A 55 -2.28 18.49 2.61
CA ASP A 55 -2.17 17.50 3.66
C ASP A 55 -1.87 18.17 5.02
N ARG A 56 -2.91 18.31 5.85
CA ARG A 56 -2.80 18.86 7.21
C ARG A 56 -2.05 17.94 8.17
N PHE A 57 -1.95 16.66 7.84
CA PHE A 57 -1.31 15.66 8.68
C PHE A 57 0.22 15.59 8.47
N SER A 58 0.77 16.41 7.57
CA SER A 58 2.21 16.37 7.19
C SER A 58 3.17 16.54 8.36
N GLY A 59 2.77 17.22 9.43
CA GLY A 59 3.58 17.42 10.65
C GLY A 59 3.45 16.32 11.70
N LEU A 60 2.53 15.35 11.55
CA LEU A 60 2.34 14.29 12.53
C LEU A 60 3.42 13.21 12.38
N ARG A 61 4.12 12.92 13.49
CA ARG A 61 5.08 11.82 13.60
C ARG A 61 4.45 10.63 14.33
N GLY A 62 4.90 9.41 14.04
CA GLY A 62 4.42 8.20 14.71
C GLY A 62 3.06 7.73 14.20
N VAL A 63 2.67 8.13 12.99
CA VAL A 63 1.47 7.67 12.28
C VAL A 63 1.87 7.11 10.92
N GLU A 64 1.15 6.09 10.45
CA GLU A 64 1.25 5.64 9.06
C GLU A 64 0.35 6.49 8.19
N ARG A 65 0.86 6.95 7.05
CA ARG A 65 0.12 7.94 6.26
C ARG A 65 0.35 7.81 4.76
N ILE A 66 -0.73 7.98 4.00
CA ILE A 66 -0.70 8.30 2.58
C ILE A 66 -1.40 9.62 2.32
N SER A 67 -0.92 10.35 1.32
CA SER A 67 -1.47 11.64 0.93
C SER A 67 -1.44 11.81 -0.57
N ALA A 68 -2.50 12.39 -1.14
CA ALA A 68 -2.58 12.76 -2.56
C ALA A 68 -1.69 13.98 -2.91
N GLY A 69 -1.16 14.70 -1.90
CA GLY A 69 -0.28 15.84 -2.08
C GLY A 69 1.07 15.48 -2.72
N LYS A 70 1.77 16.48 -3.23
CA LYS A 70 3.10 16.34 -3.84
C LYS A 70 4.10 15.77 -2.83
N GLY A 71 4.61 14.58 -3.07
CA GLY A 71 5.63 13.94 -2.22
C GLY A 71 5.97 12.53 -2.67
N PHE A 72 6.80 11.84 -1.89
CA PHE A 72 7.35 10.50 -2.12
C PHE A 72 6.32 9.34 -2.26
N ASN A 73 5.03 9.64 -2.14
CA ASN A 73 3.95 8.66 -2.06
C ASN A 73 3.11 8.62 -3.35
N SER A 74 3.74 8.28 -4.49
CA SER A 74 2.92 7.89 -5.64
C SER A 74 2.12 6.61 -5.28
N PRO A 75 0.89 6.43 -5.79
CA PRO A 75 0.11 5.21 -5.57
C PRO A 75 0.92 3.92 -5.81
N ILE A 76 1.74 3.92 -6.85
CA ILE A 76 2.63 2.78 -7.19
C ILE A 76 3.67 2.53 -6.10
N SER A 77 4.28 3.58 -5.54
CA SER A 77 5.26 3.44 -4.46
C SER A 77 4.62 2.92 -3.18
N ILE A 78 3.39 3.35 -2.89
CA ILE A 78 2.59 2.86 -1.76
C ILE A 78 2.31 1.37 -1.94
N ILE A 79 1.78 0.97 -3.10
CA ILE A 79 1.47 -0.43 -3.40
C ILE A 79 2.73 -1.30 -3.27
N LYS A 80 3.85 -0.91 -3.87
CA LYS A 80 5.13 -1.63 -3.75
C LYS A 80 5.56 -1.81 -2.30
N ARG A 81 5.54 -0.73 -1.52
CA ARG A 81 5.91 -0.76 -0.10
C ARG A 81 5.01 -1.69 0.71
N CYS A 82 3.69 -1.60 0.50
CA CYS A 82 2.73 -2.41 1.22
C CYS A 82 2.85 -3.90 0.85
N VAL A 83 3.00 -4.21 -0.44
CA VAL A 83 3.27 -5.57 -0.92
C VAL A 83 4.57 -6.11 -0.30
N GLN A 84 5.63 -5.31 -0.27
CA GLN A 84 6.89 -5.70 0.38
C GLN A 84 6.71 -6.01 1.87
N MET A 85 5.94 -5.18 2.59
CA MET A 85 5.68 -5.38 4.03
C MET A 85 4.93 -6.68 4.29
N THR A 86 3.89 -6.97 3.49
CA THR A 86 3.09 -8.19 3.65
C THR A 86 3.87 -9.45 3.30
N PHE A 87 4.82 -9.40 2.38
CA PHE A 87 5.74 -10.50 2.13
C PHE A 87 6.70 -10.75 3.30
N ALA A 88 7.21 -9.68 3.92
CA ALA A 88 8.18 -9.80 5.02
C ALA A 88 7.59 -10.51 6.25
N GLU A 89 6.30 -10.36 6.47
CA GLU A 89 5.62 -10.92 7.65
C GLU A 89 4.99 -12.30 7.38
N MET A 90 5.06 -12.84 6.15
CA MET A 90 4.40 -14.10 5.71
C MET A 90 2.93 -14.20 6.17
N ASP A 91 2.24 -13.07 6.14
CA ASP A 91 0.97 -12.84 6.80
C ASP A 91 -0.22 -13.10 5.86
N SER A 92 -1.35 -13.47 6.44
CA SER A 92 -2.68 -13.54 5.78
C SER A 92 -3.07 -12.24 5.06
N ARG A 93 -2.44 -11.12 5.39
CA ARG A 93 -2.66 -9.81 4.77
C ARG A 93 -2.38 -9.78 3.26
N PHE A 94 -1.45 -10.60 2.76
CA PHE A 94 -1.23 -10.67 1.32
C PHE A 94 -2.43 -11.24 0.57
N TYR A 95 -3.15 -12.19 1.17
CA TYR A 95 -4.42 -12.68 0.65
C TYR A 95 -5.49 -11.56 0.60
N GLN A 96 -5.57 -10.73 1.63
CA GLN A 96 -6.50 -9.59 1.66
C GLN A 96 -6.17 -8.56 0.56
N ILE A 97 -4.90 -8.38 0.21
CA ILE A 97 -4.51 -7.56 -0.95
C ILE A 97 -5.06 -8.17 -2.25
N GLY A 98 -5.07 -9.50 -2.37
CA GLY A 98 -5.71 -10.19 -3.50
C GLY A 98 -7.18 -9.81 -3.65
N SER A 99 -7.95 -9.82 -2.55
CA SER A 99 -9.36 -9.42 -2.56
C SER A 99 -9.56 -7.94 -2.97
N VAL A 100 -8.62 -7.06 -2.63
CA VAL A 100 -8.64 -5.66 -3.11
C VAL A 100 -8.48 -5.59 -4.64
N LEU A 101 -7.61 -6.42 -5.20
CA LEU A 101 -7.42 -6.49 -6.65
C LEU A 101 -8.69 -7.00 -7.35
N GLU A 102 -9.33 -8.05 -6.82
CA GLU A 102 -10.61 -8.60 -7.34
C GLU A 102 -11.71 -7.55 -7.31
N TYR A 103 -11.84 -6.79 -6.22
CA TYR A 103 -12.79 -5.67 -6.13
C TYR A 103 -12.55 -4.61 -7.22
N CYS A 104 -11.30 -4.40 -7.62
CA CYS A 104 -10.94 -3.50 -8.71
C CYS A 104 -10.98 -4.17 -10.10
N HIS A 105 -11.56 -5.37 -10.23
CA HIS A 105 -11.67 -6.14 -11.48
C HIS A 105 -10.32 -6.60 -12.07
N TYR A 106 -9.37 -6.89 -11.18
CA TYR A 106 -8.09 -7.51 -11.53
C TYR A 106 -7.99 -8.89 -10.90
N ARG A 107 -7.25 -9.80 -11.53
CA ARG A 107 -6.90 -11.08 -10.90
C ARG A 107 -6.07 -10.85 -9.65
N PRO A 108 -6.20 -11.69 -8.61
CA PRO A 108 -5.50 -11.55 -7.34
C PRO A 108 -4.02 -11.93 -7.47
N GLN A 109 -3.30 -11.26 -8.36
CA GLN A 109 -1.88 -11.50 -8.61
C GLN A 109 -1.15 -10.23 -9.03
N PHE A 110 0.14 -10.15 -8.68
CA PHE A 110 1.03 -9.10 -9.12
C PHE A 110 2.10 -9.66 -10.06
N GLY A 111 2.31 -9.01 -11.18
CA GLY A 111 3.43 -9.25 -12.07
C GLY A 111 4.55 -8.24 -11.79
N PHE A 112 5.79 -8.70 -11.77
CA PHE A 112 6.97 -7.85 -11.60
C PHE A 112 7.93 -8.06 -12.77
N ARG A 113 8.54 -6.97 -13.24
CA ARG A 113 9.59 -7.03 -14.24
C ARG A 113 10.66 -6.00 -13.93
N VAL A 114 11.90 -6.43 -13.98
CA VAL A 114 13.05 -5.55 -13.79
C VAL A 114 13.40 -4.84 -15.09
N LYS A 115 13.53 -3.53 -15.05
CA LYS A 115 14.13 -2.72 -16.12
C LYS A 115 15.64 -2.62 -15.88
N PRO A 116 16.49 -3.38 -16.59
CA PRO A 116 17.92 -3.39 -16.32
C PRO A 116 18.55 -2.04 -16.63
N GLY A 117 19.57 -1.68 -15.86
CA GLY A 117 20.47 -0.56 -16.12
C GLY A 117 21.42 -0.85 -17.29
N LYS A 118 22.11 0.18 -17.76
CA LYS A 118 23.14 0.00 -18.79
C LYS A 118 24.35 -0.73 -18.20
N ARG A 119 24.86 -1.77 -18.88
CA ARG A 119 25.97 -2.60 -18.40
C ARG A 119 27.24 -1.83 -18.05
N GLY A 120 27.56 -0.77 -18.81
CA GLY A 120 28.80 0.02 -18.62
C GLY A 120 28.74 1.04 -17.45
N ASP A 121 27.56 1.32 -16.91
CA ASP A 121 27.36 2.37 -15.90
C ASP A 121 27.20 1.83 -14.48
N ARG A 122 27.25 0.52 -14.29
CA ARG A 122 26.96 -0.13 -13.02
C ARG A 122 28.07 0.14 -12.01
N LYS A 123 27.64 0.37 -10.77
CA LYS A 123 28.54 0.56 -9.61
C LYS A 123 28.34 -0.59 -8.64
N ARG A 124 29.42 -0.95 -7.97
CA ARG A 124 29.38 -1.89 -6.84
C ARG A 124 29.61 -1.08 -5.57
N SER A 125 28.51 -0.85 -4.84
CA SER A 125 28.54 -0.13 -3.58
C SER A 125 29.01 -1.03 -2.43
N THR A 126 29.21 -0.46 -1.24
CA THR A 126 29.48 -1.18 -0.02
C THR A 126 28.45 -2.27 0.24
N VAL A 127 27.16 -2.00 -0.05
CA VAL A 127 26.07 -2.97 0.09
C VAL A 127 26.32 -4.24 -0.72
N TYR A 128 26.86 -4.13 -1.95
CA TYR A 128 27.20 -5.29 -2.77
C TYR A 128 28.23 -6.21 -2.11
N TYR A 129 29.21 -5.64 -1.41
CA TYR A 129 30.27 -6.43 -0.78
C TYR A 129 29.88 -6.98 0.60
N GLU A 130 29.00 -6.30 1.32
CA GLU A 130 28.64 -6.63 2.70
C GLU A 130 27.35 -7.45 2.82
N ASN A 131 26.50 -7.47 1.79
CA ASN A 131 25.21 -8.14 1.84
C ASN A 131 25.10 -9.23 0.76
N ASP A 132 25.09 -10.48 1.19
CA ASP A 132 25.03 -11.65 0.29
C ASP A 132 23.72 -11.72 -0.49
N VAL A 133 22.59 -11.33 0.12
CA VAL A 133 21.27 -11.31 -0.57
C VAL A 133 21.29 -10.29 -1.69
N TYR A 134 21.80 -9.09 -1.42
CA TYR A 134 21.94 -8.06 -2.45
C TYR A 134 22.89 -8.47 -3.57
N ARG A 135 24.04 -9.06 -3.25
CA ARG A 135 25.01 -9.55 -4.24
C ARG A 135 24.40 -10.62 -5.14
N ASN A 136 23.76 -11.62 -4.57
CA ASN A 136 23.08 -12.67 -5.32
C ASN A 136 21.99 -12.12 -6.23
N LEU A 137 21.23 -11.14 -5.73
CA LEU A 137 20.19 -10.45 -6.51
C LEU A 137 20.78 -9.71 -7.71
N VAL A 138 21.87 -8.96 -7.53
CA VAL A 138 22.58 -8.26 -8.61
C VAL A 138 23.10 -9.27 -9.66
N ASP A 139 23.73 -10.34 -9.23
CA ASP A 139 24.28 -11.37 -10.12
C ASP A 139 23.16 -12.08 -10.92
N ASN A 140 22.01 -12.34 -10.31
CA ASN A 140 20.83 -12.89 -10.98
C ASN A 140 20.25 -11.93 -12.03
N ILE A 141 20.15 -10.64 -11.70
CA ILE A 141 19.71 -9.60 -12.65
C ILE A 141 20.70 -9.50 -13.82
N GLU A 142 22.01 -9.60 -13.57
CA GLU A 142 23.05 -9.56 -14.59
C GLU A 142 23.01 -10.76 -15.54
N ARG A 143 22.57 -11.92 -15.05
CA ARG A 143 22.34 -13.14 -15.85
C ARG A 143 21.02 -13.09 -16.64
N GLY A 144 20.21 -12.05 -16.48
CA GLY A 144 18.93 -11.89 -17.17
C GLY A 144 17.73 -12.43 -16.40
N ALA A 145 17.88 -12.79 -15.13
CA ALA A 145 16.74 -13.08 -14.30
C ALA A 145 15.81 -11.86 -14.23
N PHE A 146 14.52 -12.10 -14.14
CA PHE A 146 13.49 -11.05 -14.07
C PHE A 146 13.33 -10.18 -15.34
N SER A 147 13.87 -10.62 -16.49
CA SER A 147 13.66 -9.95 -17.79
C SER A 147 12.21 -10.05 -18.26
N ASP A 148 11.55 -11.17 -17.97
CA ASP A 148 10.15 -11.41 -18.22
C ASP A 148 9.29 -11.04 -17.01
N ILE A 149 7.97 -10.88 -17.21
CA ILE A 149 7.04 -10.67 -16.11
C ILE A 149 6.92 -11.97 -15.32
N PHE A 150 7.24 -11.92 -14.05
CA PHE A 150 6.99 -13.03 -13.13
C PHE A 150 5.85 -12.67 -12.20
N TRP A 151 4.93 -13.62 -12.05
CA TRP A 151 3.67 -13.43 -11.34
C TRP A 151 3.73 -14.04 -9.95
N ILE A 152 3.14 -13.34 -8.99
CA ILE A 152 2.92 -13.79 -7.62
C ILE A 152 1.43 -13.77 -7.34
N ASP A 153 0.92 -14.93 -7.00
CA ASP A 153 -0.49 -15.15 -6.69
C ASP A 153 -0.77 -14.72 -5.25
N ALA A 154 -1.74 -13.83 -5.09
CA ALA A 154 -2.26 -13.38 -3.80
C ALA A 154 -3.54 -14.13 -3.36
N ALA A 155 -4.07 -15.04 -4.20
CA ALA A 155 -5.26 -15.83 -3.86
C ALA A 155 -4.94 -17.06 -2.99
N SER A 156 -3.69 -17.54 -3.00
CA SER A 156 -3.33 -18.76 -2.27
C SER A 156 -2.99 -18.46 -0.81
N SER A 157 -3.93 -18.76 0.07
CA SER A 157 -3.69 -18.83 1.52
C SER A 157 -2.87 -20.08 1.84
N GLY A 158 -1.64 -19.90 2.27
CA GLY A 158 -0.83 -20.96 2.89
C GLY A 158 0.17 -21.67 1.99
N THR A 159 1.38 -21.88 2.51
CA THR A 159 2.48 -22.84 2.18
C THR A 159 3.06 -22.90 0.76
N ARG A 160 2.51 -22.24 -0.23
CA ARG A 160 3.12 -22.12 -1.55
C ARG A 160 3.53 -20.70 -1.88
N PHE A 161 4.10 -19.99 -0.94
CA PHE A 161 4.94 -18.85 -1.31
C PHE A 161 6.09 -19.43 -2.15
N SER A 162 5.95 -19.24 -3.45
CA SER A 162 6.91 -19.64 -4.46
C SER A 162 8.29 -19.10 -4.06
N TYR A 163 9.37 -19.82 -4.42
CA TYR A 163 10.77 -19.33 -4.43
C TYR A 163 10.91 -17.87 -4.92
N ARG A 164 9.91 -17.38 -5.64
CA ARG A 164 9.85 -16.03 -6.19
C ARG A 164 9.35 -14.97 -5.22
N ALA A 165 8.71 -15.34 -4.11
CA ALA A 165 8.28 -14.36 -3.10
C ALA A 165 9.47 -13.71 -2.40
N ASP A 166 10.48 -14.52 -2.05
CA ASP A 166 11.74 -14.03 -1.48
C ASP A 166 12.49 -13.14 -2.47
N ASP A 167 12.48 -13.50 -3.76
CA ASP A 167 13.07 -12.69 -4.81
C ASP A 167 12.37 -11.34 -4.96
N VAL A 168 11.01 -11.29 -4.89
CA VAL A 168 10.24 -10.03 -4.93
C VAL A 168 10.52 -9.20 -3.70
N GLN A 169 10.52 -9.82 -2.53
CA GLN A 169 10.83 -9.12 -1.29
C GLN A 169 12.22 -8.47 -1.37
N ALA A 170 13.23 -9.23 -1.83
CA ALA A 170 14.57 -8.70 -2.02
C ALA A 170 14.60 -7.58 -3.07
N LEU A 171 13.97 -7.78 -4.23
CA LEU A 171 13.88 -6.77 -5.29
C LEU A 171 13.29 -5.45 -4.80
N LEU A 172 12.16 -5.51 -4.09
CA LEU A 172 11.47 -4.32 -3.59
C LEU A 172 12.25 -3.67 -2.44
N SER A 173 12.85 -4.47 -1.56
CA SER A 173 13.67 -3.98 -0.44
C SER A 173 14.90 -3.21 -0.92
N PHE A 174 15.56 -3.73 -1.94
CA PHE A 174 16.78 -3.15 -2.47
C PHE A 174 16.55 -2.27 -3.71
N GLU A 175 15.31 -1.97 -4.13
CA GLU A 175 15.06 -1.18 -5.35
C GLU A 175 15.83 0.15 -5.35
N ARG A 176 15.90 0.83 -4.19
CA ARG A 176 16.63 2.10 -4.05
C ARG A 176 18.13 1.93 -4.28
N ASP A 177 18.73 0.89 -3.69
CA ASP A 177 20.16 0.60 -3.81
C ASP A 177 20.50 0.12 -5.21
N LEU A 178 19.69 -0.77 -5.80
CA LEU A 178 19.83 -1.23 -7.18
C LEU A 178 19.77 -0.07 -8.19
N ARG A 179 18.93 0.93 -7.95
CA ARG A 179 18.87 2.15 -8.79
C ARG A 179 20.06 3.05 -8.58
N ARG A 180 20.50 3.25 -7.34
CA ARG A 180 21.72 4.03 -7.00
C ARG A 180 22.95 3.40 -7.65
N ASP A 181 23.06 2.08 -7.61
CA ASP A 181 24.16 1.33 -8.17
C ASP A 181 24.01 1.12 -9.70
N ARG A 182 22.95 1.68 -10.29
CA ARG A 182 22.63 1.61 -11.73
C ARG A 182 22.49 0.18 -12.26
N VAL A 183 22.21 -0.77 -11.39
CA VAL A 183 21.91 -2.17 -11.77
C VAL A 183 20.56 -2.22 -12.48
N VAL A 184 19.57 -1.47 -11.95
CA VAL A 184 18.25 -1.32 -12.55
C VAL A 184 17.89 0.14 -12.80
N ARG A 185 17.00 0.38 -13.76
CA ARG A 185 16.31 1.66 -13.94
C ARG A 185 15.04 1.74 -13.10
N GLY A 186 14.44 0.62 -12.80
CA GLY A 186 13.24 0.47 -12.00
C GLY A 186 12.70 -0.94 -12.05
N ILE A 187 11.68 -1.17 -11.23
CA ILE A 187 10.89 -2.40 -11.19
C ILE A 187 9.48 -2.02 -11.57
N ASP A 188 8.97 -2.59 -12.66
CA ASP A 188 7.59 -2.38 -13.09
C ASP A 188 6.68 -3.38 -12.40
N VAL A 189 5.48 -2.92 -12.07
CA VAL A 189 4.40 -3.74 -11.53
C VAL A 189 3.31 -3.87 -12.59
N TYR A 190 2.83 -5.08 -12.77
CA TYR A 190 1.78 -5.43 -13.72
C TYR A 190 0.59 -6.03 -12.99
N LEU A 191 -0.59 -5.78 -13.55
CA LEU A 191 -1.85 -6.40 -13.16
C LEU A 191 -2.45 -7.11 -14.37
N GLU A 192 -3.27 -8.11 -14.13
CA GLU A 192 -4.05 -8.80 -15.16
C GLU A 192 -5.53 -8.52 -14.93
N ARG A 193 -6.23 -7.99 -15.95
CA ARG A 193 -7.65 -7.75 -15.86
C ARG A 193 -8.41 -9.07 -15.83
N ASP A 194 -9.39 -9.17 -14.95
CA ASP A 194 -10.19 -10.39 -14.80
C ASP A 194 -11.06 -10.65 -16.04
N VAL A 195 -11.63 -9.60 -16.64
CA VAL A 195 -12.61 -9.71 -17.75
C VAL A 195 -12.00 -10.23 -19.04
N ASP A 196 -10.81 -9.80 -19.40
CA ASP A 196 -10.21 -10.08 -20.72
C ASP A 196 -8.80 -10.70 -20.66
N GLY A 197 -8.28 -10.94 -19.45
CA GLY A 197 -6.94 -11.46 -19.24
C GLY A 197 -5.82 -10.52 -19.69
N ARG A 198 -6.12 -9.25 -20.01
CA ARG A 198 -5.14 -8.31 -20.51
C ARG A 198 -4.19 -7.89 -19.39
N THR A 199 -2.90 -8.06 -19.62
CA THR A 199 -1.84 -7.53 -18.77
C THR A 199 -1.68 -6.04 -18.97
N ILE A 200 -1.75 -5.28 -17.91
CA ILE A 200 -1.50 -3.83 -17.91
C ILE A 200 -0.40 -3.48 -16.91
N GLU A 201 0.43 -2.53 -17.28
CA GLU A 201 1.40 -1.96 -16.35
C GLU A 201 0.65 -1.05 -15.36
N LEU A 202 0.92 -1.16 -14.07
CA LEU A 202 0.19 -0.49 -12.99
C LEU A 202 0.05 1.03 -13.20
N HIS A 203 1.06 1.68 -13.79
CA HIS A 203 1.00 3.11 -14.07
C HIS A 203 0.00 3.50 -15.19
N ARG A 204 -0.55 2.51 -15.91
CA ARG A 204 -1.57 2.70 -16.95
C ARG A 204 -3.00 2.48 -16.42
N ALA A 205 -3.15 2.05 -15.18
CA ALA A 205 -4.44 2.03 -14.53
C ALA A 205 -4.98 3.47 -14.38
N SER A 206 -6.30 3.63 -14.32
CA SER A 206 -6.90 4.95 -14.14
C SER A 206 -6.51 5.56 -12.80
N SER A 207 -6.55 6.88 -12.69
CA SER A 207 -6.23 7.57 -11.43
C SER A 207 -7.13 7.14 -10.27
N GLY A 208 -8.42 6.91 -10.57
CA GLY A 208 -9.38 6.41 -9.59
C GLY A 208 -9.07 5.00 -9.11
N GLU A 209 -8.76 4.06 -10.04
CA GLU A 209 -8.33 2.71 -9.71
C GLU A 209 -7.06 2.72 -8.84
N LEU A 210 -6.06 3.50 -9.24
CA LEU A 210 -4.81 3.63 -8.48
C LEU A 210 -5.03 4.21 -7.08
N SER A 211 -5.89 5.22 -6.96
CA SER A 211 -6.22 5.84 -5.68
C SER A 211 -6.92 4.83 -4.76
N LEU A 212 -7.92 4.12 -5.27
CA LEU A 212 -8.67 3.12 -4.52
C LEU A 212 -7.75 1.96 -4.09
N MET A 213 -7.05 1.33 -5.04
CA MET A 213 -6.13 0.23 -4.75
C MET A 213 -5.07 0.63 -3.71
N SER A 214 -4.41 1.79 -3.91
CA SER A 214 -3.37 2.22 -2.97
C SER A 214 -3.91 2.49 -1.57
N SER A 215 -5.13 3.04 -1.46
CA SER A 215 -5.78 3.28 -0.18
C SER A 215 -6.13 1.97 0.54
N MET A 216 -6.78 1.03 -0.16
CA MET A 216 -7.18 -0.26 0.43
C MET A 216 -5.97 -1.12 0.78
N ILE A 217 -5.00 -1.25 -0.12
CA ILE A 217 -3.76 -2.00 0.13
C ILE A 217 -2.97 -1.37 1.29
N PHE A 218 -2.95 -0.04 1.41
CA PHE A 218 -2.34 0.64 2.54
C PHE A 218 -3.04 0.29 3.86
N LEU A 219 -4.37 0.26 3.89
CA LEU A 219 -5.12 -0.13 5.08
C LEU A 219 -4.82 -1.58 5.47
N VAL A 220 -4.86 -2.51 4.52
CA VAL A 220 -4.51 -3.91 4.75
C VAL A 220 -3.11 -4.04 5.37
N ALA A 221 -2.13 -3.34 4.85
CA ALA A 221 -0.74 -3.46 5.30
C ALA A 221 -0.47 -2.78 6.66
N ASN A 222 -1.20 -1.73 7.01
CA ASN A 222 -0.84 -0.86 8.13
C ASN A 222 -1.83 -0.85 9.29
N VAL A 223 -3.09 -1.23 9.07
CA VAL A 223 -4.06 -1.29 10.17
C VAL A 223 -3.83 -2.57 10.98
N ILE A 224 -3.83 -2.47 12.28
CA ILE A 224 -3.76 -3.58 13.25
C ILE A 224 -4.98 -3.53 14.14
N ASP A 225 -5.20 -4.60 14.91
CA ASP A 225 -6.24 -4.63 15.93
C ASP A 225 -6.11 -3.44 16.87
N ASP A 226 -7.24 -2.90 17.30
CA ASP A 226 -7.31 -1.68 18.11
C ASP A 226 -6.67 -0.43 17.45
N GLY A 227 -6.45 -0.45 16.14
CA GLY A 227 -5.96 0.69 15.38
C GLY A 227 -7.04 1.74 15.11
N VAL A 228 -6.60 2.96 14.77
CA VAL A 228 -7.47 4.06 14.34
C VAL A 228 -7.23 4.36 12.87
N VAL A 229 -8.28 4.29 12.06
CA VAL A 229 -8.25 4.71 10.65
C VAL A 229 -8.89 6.06 10.51
N ILE A 230 -8.20 6.98 9.87
CA ILE A 230 -8.68 8.32 9.57
C ILE A 230 -8.64 8.53 8.06
N VAL A 231 -9.77 8.86 7.48
CA VAL A 231 -9.87 9.17 6.05
C VAL A 231 -10.42 10.58 5.89
N ASP A 232 -9.63 11.44 5.25
CA ASP A 232 -10.01 12.83 4.94
C ASP A 232 -10.29 12.95 3.45
N GLU A 233 -11.52 13.36 3.12
CA GLU A 233 -12.08 13.51 1.78
C GLU A 233 -11.96 12.23 0.91
N PRO A 234 -12.57 11.11 1.34
CA PRO A 234 -12.51 9.85 0.61
C PRO A 234 -13.08 9.94 -0.81
N GLU A 235 -14.00 10.87 -1.05
CA GLU A 235 -14.66 11.10 -2.33
C GLU A 235 -13.72 11.64 -3.42
N ASN A 236 -12.63 12.30 -3.04
CA ASN A 236 -11.73 12.89 -4.00
C ASN A 236 -11.05 11.82 -4.87
N SER A 237 -11.10 12.05 -6.18
CA SER A 237 -10.50 11.18 -7.21
C SER A 237 -11.20 9.82 -7.42
N LEU A 238 -12.29 9.52 -6.71
CA LEU A 238 -13.05 8.29 -6.90
C LEU A 238 -14.23 8.46 -7.86
N HIS A 239 -14.51 7.40 -8.62
CA HIS A 239 -15.73 7.33 -9.41
C HIS A 239 -16.97 7.31 -8.49
N PRO A 240 -18.12 7.94 -8.88
CA PRO A 240 -19.32 8.04 -8.03
C PRO A 240 -19.81 6.70 -7.44
N ASN A 241 -19.68 5.60 -8.16
CA ASN A 241 -20.05 4.27 -7.64
C ASN A 241 -19.15 3.89 -6.46
N TRP A 242 -17.84 4.06 -6.60
CA TRP A 242 -16.89 3.78 -5.53
C TRP A 242 -17.04 4.72 -4.33
N GLN A 243 -17.47 5.97 -4.55
CA GLN A 243 -17.77 6.87 -3.44
C GLN A 243 -18.91 6.34 -2.55
N ARG A 244 -19.94 5.73 -3.16
CA ARG A 244 -21.08 5.14 -2.43
C ARG A 244 -20.68 3.89 -1.65
N GLU A 245 -19.79 3.08 -2.20
CA GLU A 245 -19.39 1.79 -1.64
C GLU A 245 -18.13 1.89 -0.77
N TYR A 246 -17.50 3.08 -0.70
CA TYR A 246 -16.19 3.25 -0.07
C TYR A 246 -16.14 2.73 1.37
N ILE A 247 -17.13 3.10 2.18
CA ILE A 247 -17.18 2.73 3.60
C ILE A 247 -17.35 1.22 3.73
N ASP A 248 -18.28 0.63 2.97
CA ASP A 248 -18.51 -0.81 2.99
C ASP A 248 -17.26 -1.57 2.52
N THR A 249 -16.57 -1.05 1.49
CA THR A 249 -15.31 -1.62 1.01
C THR A 249 -14.22 -1.57 2.06
N VAL A 250 -14.05 -0.43 2.75
CA VAL A 250 -13.09 -0.30 3.87
C VAL A 250 -13.39 -1.31 4.96
N LEU A 251 -14.65 -1.37 5.41
CA LEU A 251 -15.06 -2.28 6.48
C LEU A 251 -14.89 -3.74 6.08
N THR A 252 -15.29 -4.12 4.87
CA THR A 252 -15.12 -5.48 4.37
C THR A 252 -13.63 -5.84 4.29
N THR A 253 -12.80 -4.93 3.76
CA THR A 253 -11.35 -5.13 3.65
C THR A 253 -10.69 -5.34 5.03
N LEU A 254 -11.20 -4.68 6.08
CA LEU A 254 -10.64 -4.77 7.43
C LEU A 254 -11.19 -5.93 8.26
N ARG A 255 -12.45 -6.37 7.99
CA ARG A 255 -13.12 -7.45 8.75
C ARG A 255 -12.51 -8.85 8.60
N TYR A 256 -11.78 -9.11 7.53
CA TYR A 256 -11.14 -10.42 7.28
C TYR A 256 -9.95 -10.72 8.21
N ARG A 257 -9.83 -10.02 9.35
CA ARG A 257 -8.74 -10.22 10.30
C ARG A 257 -9.03 -11.29 11.36
N ASP A 258 -10.30 -11.58 11.60
CA ASP A 258 -10.74 -12.49 12.67
C ASP A 258 -11.06 -13.93 12.20
N ALA A 259 -10.64 -14.33 10.99
CA ALA A 259 -10.91 -15.65 10.44
C ALA A 259 -9.67 -16.54 10.40
#